data_cf8d0fdb3e3c0c6a962f6f1e512e2f06
#
_entry.id   cf8d0fdb3e3c0c6a962f6f1e512e2f06
#
_cell.length_a   1.000
_cell.length_b   1.000
_cell.length_c   1.000
_cell.angle_alpha   90.00
_cell.angle_beta   90.00
_cell.angle_gamma   90.00
#
_symmetry.space_group_name_H-M   'P 1'
#
loop_
_entity.id
_entity.type
_entity.pdbx_description
1 polymer ?
#
loop_
_entity_poly.entity_id
_entity_poly.type
_entity_poly.pdbx_seq_one_letter_code
_entity_poly.pdbx_strand_id
1 'polypeptide(L)'
;MPELGQSFAVSPSVAASSVTVYLLPFAGLMLVSGTLGERWGPGRTIRLAYVIYAVAAVVAALAPWFWLFQVSRGVQGAANAFTLPLLMAKLTAGMPPARLGRALGLFGAMQALGQTSAPLAGGLAAELTWRLAFAGIAVVGVVLALCPMPPDRPRGDAAPPRLRDSWRRTILLPGVVAMIGWACLSGMSFLVAFRLEDAFGLSSGLRGLVLTGFGIAGFLTAGLAGRIADRFGARLSATAGLLAGSLCLAAIGLFGSLPVAAASWALAGLCGQLVMVAVNMTVLAGGDRGRGGAISIVQAMRFVGMAAAPAVFTAPYHQDALLGFGIPAALLVAVAPATVVLGRKPPG
;
A
#
# COMPACT_ATOMS: atom_id res chain seq x y z
N MET A 1 -12.29 11.32 -2.33
CA MET A 1 -12.77 10.77 -3.63
C MET A 1 -14.07 11.42 -4.08
N PRO A 2 -15.15 11.47 -3.27
CA PRO A 2 -16.40 12.15 -3.68
C PRO A 2 -16.18 13.59 -4.15
N GLU A 3 -15.42 14.38 -3.40
CA GLU A 3 -15.10 15.78 -3.73
C GLU A 3 -14.35 15.91 -5.07
N LEU A 4 -13.51 14.92 -5.40
CA LEU A 4 -12.81 14.85 -6.68
C LEU A 4 -13.80 14.59 -7.82
N GLY A 5 -14.72 13.63 -7.63
CA GLY A 5 -15.77 13.31 -8.60
C GLY A 5 -16.67 14.53 -8.90
N GLN A 6 -17.11 15.21 -7.85
CA GLN A 6 -17.91 16.44 -7.98
C GLN A 6 -17.15 17.55 -8.69
N SER A 7 -15.86 17.75 -8.34
CA SER A 7 -15.04 18.83 -8.92
C SER A 7 -14.79 18.68 -10.42
N PHE A 8 -14.70 17.45 -10.92
CA PHE A 8 -14.50 17.15 -12.34
C PHE A 8 -15.77 16.69 -13.08
N ALA A 9 -16.92 16.68 -12.40
CA ALA A 9 -18.19 16.18 -12.95
C ALA A 9 -18.09 14.76 -13.52
N VAL A 10 -17.36 13.87 -12.82
CA VAL A 10 -17.20 12.47 -13.19
C VAL A 10 -17.82 11.54 -12.16
N SER A 11 -18.18 10.33 -12.58
CA SER A 11 -18.77 9.34 -11.67
C SER A 11 -17.77 8.92 -10.57
N PRO A 12 -18.24 8.46 -9.40
CA PRO A 12 -17.39 7.99 -8.31
C PRO A 12 -16.42 6.88 -8.72
N SER A 13 -16.84 5.97 -9.59
CA SER A 13 -15.98 4.91 -10.13
C SER A 13 -14.85 5.47 -11.00
N VAL A 14 -15.14 6.48 -11.82
CA VAL A 14 -14.16 7.18 -12.64
C VAL A 14 -13.19 7.95 -11.74
N ALA A 15 -13.68 8.66 -10.71
CA ALA A 15 -12.83 9.35 -9.74
C ALA A 15 -11.90 8.37 -8.99
N ALA A 16 -12.42 7.21 -8.58
CA ALA A 16 -11.66 6.16 -7.88
C ALA A 16 -10.56 5.54 -8.75
N SER A 17 -10.72 5.54 -10.10
CA SER A 17 -9.68 5.04 -11.01
C SER A 17 -8.34 5.80 -10.88
N SER A 18 -8.33 7.00 -10.30
CA SER A 18 -7.11 7.76 -10.02
C SER A 18 -6.13 7.03 -9.08
N VAL A 19 -6.64 6.15 -8.23
CA VAL A 19 -5.83 5.28 -7.38
C VAL A 19 -5.17 4.20 -8.24
N THR A 20 -5.92 3.58 -9.13
CA THR A 20 -5.42 2.56 -10.07
C THR A 20 -4.35 3.15 -11.00
N VAL A 21 -4.61 4.32 -11.58
CA VAL A 21 -3.68 5.02 -12.48
C VAL A 21 -2.36 5.40 -11.79
N TYR A 22 -2.39 5.66 -10.50
CA TYR A 22 -1.18 5.87 -9.70
C TYR A 22 -0.47 4.54 -9.37
N LEU A 23 -1.21 3.55 -8.86
CA LEU A 23 -0.62 2.34 -8.30
C LEU A 23 -0.12 1.35 -9.35
N LEU A 24 -0.70 1.30 -10.56
CA LEU A 24 -0.23 0.41 -11.62
C LEU A 24 1.18 0.74 -12.10
N PRO A 25 1.50 2.00 -12.51
CA PRO A 25 2.88 2.36 -12.84
C PRO A 25 3.82 2.21 -11.65
N PHE A 26 3.37 2.55 -10.44
CA PHE A 26 4.15 2.37 -9.22
C PHE A 26 4.54 0.90 -9.01
N ALA A 27 3.58 -0.01 -9.03
CA ALA A 27 3.83 -1.44 -8.83
C ALA A 27 4.64 -2.06 -9.98
N GLY A 28 4.31 -1.72 -11.23
CA GLY A 28 5.01 -2.23 -12.41
C GLY A 28 6.47 -1.81 -12.46
N LEU A 29 6.76 -0.53 -12.28
CA LEU A 29 8.12 -0.02 -12.29
C LEU A 29 8.91 -0.41 -11.03
N MET A 30 8.24 -0.66 -9.89
CA MET A 30 8.93 -1.12 -8.68
C MET A 30 9.69 -2.44 -8.88
N LEU A 31 9.25 -3.30 -9.80
CA LEU A 31 9.95 -4.54 -10.14
C LEU A 31 11.35 -4.30 -10.71
N VAL A 32 11.56 -3.20 -11.42
CA VAL A 32 12.82 -2.88 -12.13
C VAL A 32 13.54 -1.65 -11.57
N SER A 33 12.86 -0.83 -10.77
CA SER A 33 13.37 0.46 -10.31
C SER A 33 14.64 0.35 -9.45
N GLY A 34 14.75 -0.69 -8.64
CA GLY A 34 15.95 -0.94 -7.84
C GLY A 34 17.19 -1.14 -8.73
N THR A 35 17.09 -2.02 -9.74
CA THR A 35 18.21 -2.30 -10.65
C THR A 35 18.55 -1.13 -11.57
N LEU A 36 17.54 -0.43 -12.08
CA LEU A 36 17.73 0.74 -12.93
C LEU A 36 18.31 1.92 -12.14
N GLY A 37 17.74 2.20 -10.97
CA GLY A 37 18.18 3.29 -10.12
C GLY A 37 19.60 3.10 -9.58
N GLU A 38 19.98 1.86 -9.29
CA GLU A 38 21.38 1.55 -8.98
C GLU A 38 22.33 1.82 -10.14
N ARG A 39 21.92 1.57 -11.39
CA ARG A 39 22.74 1.85 -12.58
C ARG A 39 22.92 3.35 -12.83
N TRP A 40 21.90 4.16 -12.57
CA TRP A 40 21.91 5.61 -12.81
C TRP A 40 22.48 6.42 -11.65
N GLY A 41 22.83 5.77 -10.54
CA GLY A 41 23.26 6.36 -9.28
C GLY A 41 22.05 6.60 -8.35
N PRO A 42 22.00 5.86 -7.22
CA PRO A 42 20.83 5.88 -6.32
C PRO A 42 20.44 7.28 -5.83
N GLY A 43 21.41 8.09 -5.41
CA GLY A 43 21.15 9.44 -4.90
C GLY A 43 20.59 10.38 -5.96
N ARG A 44 21.15 10.32 -7.17
CA ARG A 44 20.67 11.12 -8.31
C ARG A 44 19.26 10.69 -8.73
N THR A 45 19.00 9.39 -8.80
CA THR A 45 17.71 8.84 -9.19
C THR A 45 16.62 9.20 -8.19
N ILE A 46 16.88 9.09 -6.88
CA ILE A 46 15.94 9.47 -5.83
C ILE A 46 15.60 10.97 -5.92
N ARG A 47 16.60 11.83 -6.08
CA ARG A 47 16.37 13.28 -6.21
C ARG A 47 15.52 13.60 -7.44
N LEU A 48 15.85 13.03 -8.59
CA LEU A 48 15.06 13.20 -9.82
C LEU A 48 13.62 12.69 -9.64
N ALA A 49 13.45 11.55 -8.98
CA ALA A 49 12.12 11.00 -8.69
C ALA A 49 11.29 11.96 -7.82
N TYR A 50 11.87 12.57 -6.79
CA TYR A 50 11.18 13.57 -5.97
C TYR A 50 10.85 14.85 -6.74
N VAL A 51 11.74 15.32 -7.62
CA VAL A 51 11.43 16.48 -8.48
C VAL A 51 10.27 16.17 -9.41
N ILE A 52 10.30 15.04 -10.12
CA ILE A 52 9.21 14.62 -11.00
C ILE A 52 7.90 14.46 -10.21
N TYR A 53 7.98 13.85 -9.03
CA TYR A 53 6.82 13.66 -8.15
C TYR A 53 6.22 14.99 -7.70
N ALA A 54 7.05 15.96 -7.30
CA ALA A 54 6.63 17.30 -6.90
C ALA A 54 5.99 18.07 -8.06
N VAL A 55 6.61 18.08 -9.24
CA VAL A 55 6.05 18.72 -10.45
C VAL A 55 4.71 18.10 -10.81
N ALA A 56 4.62 16.77 -10.82
CA ALA A 56 3.36 16.08 -11.10
C ALA A 56 2.30 16.40 -10.02
N ALA A 57 2.69 16.59 -8.75
CA ALA A 57 1.76 17.01 -7.69
C ALA A 57 1.23 18.44 -7.90
N VAL A 58 2.07 19.37 -8.36
CA VAL A 58 1.63 20.71 -8.76
C VAL A 58 0.65 20.64 -9.92
N VAL A 59 0.97 19.85 -10.97
CA VAL A 59 0.07 19.66 -12.11
C VAL A 59 -1.27 19.06 -11.65
N ALA A 60 -1.25 18.08 -10.73
CA ALA A 60 -2.48 17.50 -10.17
C ALA A 60 -3.32 18.55 -9.42
N ALA A 61 -2.67 19.38 -8.59
CA ALA A 61 -3.34 20.43 -7.82
C ALA A 61 -3.99 21.49 -8.71
N LEU A 62 -3.36 21.83 -9.84
CA LEU A 62 -3.80 22.87 -10.78
C LEU A 62 -4.64 22.32 -11.95
N ALA A 63 -4.80 21.01 -12.07
CA ALA A 63 -5.45 20.36 -13.20
C ALA A 63 -6.89 20.91 -13.42
N PRO A 64 -7.19 21.48 -14.61
CA PRO A 64 -8.54 21.91 -14.94
C PRO A 64 -9.39 20.75 -15.50
N TRP A 65 -8.74 19.70 -16.03
CA TRP A 65 -9.42 18.55 -16.64
C TRP A 65 -9.02 17.24 -15.96
N PHE A 66 -9.95 16.31 -15.86
CA PHE A 66 -9.73 15.01 -15.21
C PHE A 66 -8.63 14.19 -15.89
N TRP A 67 -8.51 14.23 -17.23
CA TRP A 67 -7.46 13.49 -17.94
C TRP A 67 -6.05 13.99 -17.56
N LEU A 68 -5.85 15.31 -17.40
CA LEU A 68 -4.57 15.88 -16.99
C LEU A 68 -4.23 15.48 -15.55
N PHE A 69 -5.23 15.47 -14.67
CA PHE A 69 -5.10 14.94 -13.32
C PHE A 69 -4.69 13.47 -13.36
N GLN A 70 -5.32 12.62 -14.17
CA GLN A 70 -4.97 11.21 -14.32
C GLN A 70 -3.54 11.00 -14.82
N VAL A 71 -3.12 11.73 -15.86
CA VAL A 71 -1.73 11.68 -16.36
C VAL A 71 -0.74 12.02 -15.25
N SER A 72 -1.01 13.09 -14.48
CA SER A 72 -0.16 13.49 -13.37
C SER A 72 -0.09 12.39 -12.29
N ARG A 73 -1.20 11.70 -12.01
CA ARG A 73 -1.24 10.55 -11.09
C ARG A 73 -0.37 9.39 -11.58
N GLY A 74 -0.44 9.06 -12.87
CA GLY A 74 0.42 8.04 -13.48
C GLY A 74 1.90 8.38 -13.36
N VAL A 75 2.27 9.64 -13.66
CA VAL A 75 3.66 10.13 -13.51
C VAL A 75 4.12 10.10 -12.04
N GLN A 76 3.25 10.49 -11.09
CA GLN A 76 3.55 10.37 -9.66
C GLN A 76 3.83 8.92 -9.26
N GLY A 77 2.99 7.98 -9.70
CA GLY A 77 3.19 6.56 -9.42
C GLY A 77 4.51 6.04 -9.97
N ALA A 78 4.80 6.36 -11.24
CA ALA A 78 6.05 6.00 -11.91
C ALA A 78 7.29 6.54 -11.18
N ALA A 79 7.29 7.81 -10.80
CA ALA A 79 8.38 8.44 -10.08
C ALA A 79 8.57 7.81 -8.68
N ASN A 80 7.46 7.60 -7.94
CA ASN A 80 7.53 7.05 -6.59
C ASN A 80 8.07 5.61 -6.55
N ALA A 81 7.93 4.85 -7.63
CA ALA A 81 8.47 3.49 -7.73
C ALA A 81 9.99 3.42 -7.50
N PHE A 82 10.72 4.50 -7.77
CA PHE A 82 12.18 4.57 -7.58
C PHE A 82 12.58 5.00 -6.17
N THR A 83 11.70 5.55 -5.36
CA THR A 83 12.07 6.11 -4.05
C THR A 83 12.28 5.02 -3.00
N LEU A 84 11.28 4.19 -2.75
CA LEU A 84 11.29 3.20 -1.66
C LEU A 84 12.46 2.19 -1.75
N PRO A 85 12.69 1.47 -2.87
CA PRO A 85 13.76 0.49 -2.93
C PRO A 85 15.15 1.12 -2.87
N LEU A 86 15.34 2.29 -3.48
CA LEU A 86 16.63 2.96 -3.46
C LEU A 86 16.95 3.60 -2.11
N LEU A 87 15.96 4.15 -1.41
CA LEU A 87 16.12 4.63 -0.03
C LEU A 87 16.51 3.51 0.91
N MET A 88 15.85 2.35 0.79
CA MET A 88 16.19 1.15 1.56
C MET A 88 17.62 0.68 1.26
N ALA A 89 18.00 0.62 -0.01
CA ALA A 89 19.34 0.25 -0.42
C ALA A 89 20.40 1.23 0.14
N LYS A 90 20.15 2.54 0.08
CA LYS A 90 21.06 3.55 0.67
C LYS A 90 21.11 3.47 2.19
N LEU A 91 19.98 3.24 2.85
CA LEU A 91 19.91 3.11 4.30
C LEU A 91 20.73 1.91 4.79
N THR A 92 20.64 0.79 4.09
CA THR A 92 21.31 -0.46 4.46
C THR A 92 22.79 -0.49 4.04
N ALA A 93 23.15 0.18 2.94
CA ALA A 93 24.51 0.25 2.43
C ALA A 93 25.42 1.01 3.40
N GLY A 94 26.14 0.31 4.22
CA GLY A 94 27.14 0.89 5.10
C GLY A 94 26.72 1.06 6.54
N MET A 95 25.59 0.49 6.90
CA MET A 95 25.23 0.38 8.31
C MET A 95 25.89 -0.85 8.93
N PRO A 96 26.50 -0.72 10.12
CA PRO A 96 26.98 -1.88 10.87
C PRO A 96 25.82 -2.85 11.15
N PRO A 97 26.03 -4.16 11.08
CA PRO A 97 24.97 -5.18 11.32
C PRO A 97 24.21 -4.94 12.63
N ALA A 98 24.91 -4.50 13.68
CA ALA A 98 24.32 -4.22 15.00
C ALA A 98 23.31 -3.05 14.99
N ARG A 99 23.35 -2.15 14.02
CA ARG A 99 22.44 -0.98 13.91
C ARG A 99 21.39 -1.14 12.81
N LEU A 100 21.55 -2.13 11.94
CA LEU A 100 20.69 -2.34 10.79
C LEU A 100 19.23 -2.55 11.19
N GLY A 101 18.97 -3.39 12.20
CA GLY A 101 17.61 -3.67 12.69
C GLY A 101 16.92 -2.40 13.20
N ARG A 102 17.64 -1.54 13.95
CA ARG A 102 17.11 -0.26 14.45
C ARG A 102 16.76 0.70 13.30
N ALA A 103 17.60 0.78 12.28
CA ALA A 103 17.37 1.65 11.14
C ALA A 103 16.18 1.19 10.30
N LEU A 104 16.06 -0.12 10.04
CA LEU A 104 14.93 -0.71 9.34
C LEU A 104 13.63 -0.55 10.13
N GLY A 105 13.71 -0.71 11.45
CA GLY A 105 12.57 -0.46 12.36
C GLY A 105 12.09 0.99 12.30
N LEU A 106 13.01 1.95 12.35
CA LEU A 106 12.66 3.38 12.23
C LEU A 106 12.07 3.70 10.84
N PHE A 107 12.65 3.15 9.78
CA PHE A 107 12.11 3.31 8.42
C PHE A 107 10.68 2.76 8.31
N GLY A 108 10.44 1.56 8.84
CA GLY A 108 9.10 0.96 8.88
C GLY A 108 8.10 1.78 9.71
N ALA A 109 8.54 2.33 10.85
CA ALA A 109 7.72 3.20 11.69
C ALA A 109 7.34 4.51 10.96
N MET A 110 8.29 5.14 10.24
CA MET A 110 8.00 6.34 9.44
C MET A 110 7.04 6.04 8.28
N GLN A 111 7.21 4.90 7.63
CA GLN A 111 6.28 4.44 6.59
C GLN A 111 4.87 4.21 7.14
N ALA A 112 4.76 3.53 8.28
CA ALA A 112 3.49 3.30 8.95
C ALA A 112 2.82 4.62 9.39
N LEU A 113 3.59 5.56 9.94
CA LEU A 113 3.11 6.89 10.32
C LEU A 113 2.55 7.63 9.09
N GLY A 114 3.28 7.62 7.97
CA GLY A 114 2.81 8.23 6.72
C GLY A 114 1.52 7.61 6.20
N GLN A 115 1.43 6.27 6.17
CA GLN A 115 0.22 5.57 5.74
C GLN A 115 -0.96 5.82 6.68
N THR A 116 -0.71 5.90 7.98
CA THR A 116 -1.73 6.15 8.99
C THR A 116 -2.25 7.59 8.94
N SER A 117 -1.39 8.58 8.76
CA SER A 117 -1.76 10.00 8.75
C SER A 117 -2.36 10.46 7.40
N ALA A 118 -2.07 9.76 6.30
CA ALA A 118 -2.49 10.18 4.95
C ALA A 118 -4.03 10.35 4.80
N PRO A 119 -4.90 9.43 5.29
CA PRO A 119 -6.35 9.60 5.19
C PRO A 119 -6.85 10.82 5.97
N LEU A 120 -6.28 11.08 7.15
CA LEU A 120 -6.65 12.23 7.96
C LEU A 120 -6.21 13.54 7.29
N ALA A 121 -4.94 13.61 6.87
CA ALA A 121 -4.42 14.80 6.17
C ALA A 121 -5.18 15.08 4.86
N GLY A 122 -5.46 14.03 4.08
CA GLY A 122 -6.25 14.13 2.86
C GLY A 122 -7.71 14.51 3.11
N GLY A 123 -8.32 14.00 4.18
CA GLY A 123 -9.68 14.33 4.61
C GLY A 123 -9.80 15.79 5.03
N LEU A 124 -8.91 16.26 5.92
CA LEU A 124 -8.87 17.65 6.37
C LEU A 124 -8.59 18.64 5.22
N ALA A 125 -7.67 18.31 4.33
CA ALA A 125 -7.43 19.12 3.14
C ALA A 125 -8.69 19.21 2.26
N ALA A 126 -9.43 18.13 2.09
CA ALA A 126 -10.64 18.07 1.29
C ALA A 126 -11.83 18.83 1.90
N GLU A 127 -11.81 19.17 3.20
CA GLU A 127 -12.79 20.08 3.83
C GLU A 127 -12.78 21.47 3.17
N LEU A 128 -11.60 21.95 2.79
CA LEU A 128 -11.43 23.23 2.11
C LEU A 128 -11.42 23.03 0.57
N THR A 129 -10.46 22.24 0.12
CA THR A 129 -10.36 21.76 -1.26
C THR A 129 -9.39 20.58 -1.34
N TRP A 130 -9.77 19.54 -2.06
CA TRP A 130 -8.90 18.37 -2.30
C TRP A 130 -7.54 18.74 -2.94
N ARG A 131 -7.48 19.90 -3.63
CA ARG A 131 -6.25 20.43 -4.27
C ARG A 131 -5.15 20.72 -3.26
N LEU A 132 -5.51 21.10 -2.03
CA LEU A 132 -4.53 21.36 -0.94
C LEU A 132 -3.74 20.11 -0.56
N ALA A 133 -4.34 18.92 -0.66
CA ALA A 133 -3.61 17.67 -0.42
C ALA A 133 -2.45 17.52 -1.42
N PHE A 134 -2.68 17.82 -2.69
CA PHE A 134 -1.64 17.76 -3.72
C PHE A 134 -0.62 18.89 -3.61
N ALA A 135 -1.05 20.09 -3.23
CA ALA A 135 -0.13 21.19 -2.93
C ALA A 135 0.80 20.85 -1.76
N GLY A 136 0.28 20.27 -0.68
CA GLY A 136 1.08 19.76 0.44
C GLY A 136 2.09 18.69 0.01
N ILE A 137 1.65 17.74 -0.82
CA ILE A 137 2.52 16.72 -1.41
C ILE A 137 3.63 17.36 -2.25
N ALA A 138 3.32 18.39 -3.04
CA ALA A 138 4.31 19.10 -3.85
C ALA A 138 5.37 19.76 -2.97
N VAL A 139 4.97 20.46 -1.90
CA VAL A 139 5.91 21.09 -0.94
C VAL A 139 6.81 20.03 -0.33
N VAL A 140 6.26 18.92 0.17
CA VAL A 140 7.06 17.83 0.75
C VAL A 140 8.01 17.24 -0.29
N GLY A 141 7.55 17.03 -1.55
CA GLY A 141 8.39 16.54 -2.63
C GLY A 141 9.57 17.44 -2.94
N VAL A 142 9.36 18.77 -2.96
CA VAL A 142 10.43 19.76 -3.13
C VAL A 142 11.42 19.72 -1.96
N VAL A 143 10.94 19.72 -0.72
CA VAL A 143 11.79 19.62 0.47
C VAL A 143 12.66 18.37 0.41
N LEU A 144 12.09 17.21 0.07
CA LEU A 144 12.83 15.96 -0.05
C LEU A 144 13.81 15.95 -1.21
N ALA A 145 13.49 16.62 -2.32
CA ALA A 145 14.43 16.78 -3.46
C ALA A 145 15.65 17.64 -3.10
N LEU A 146 15.47 18.64 -2.23
CA LEU A 146 16.52 19.53 -1.76
C LEU A 146 17.31 18.96 -0.58
N CYS A 147 16.79 17.94 0.13
CA CYS A 147 17.51 17.32 1.23
C CYS A 147 18.86 16.75 0.78
N PRO A 148 19.95 17.02 1.50
CA PRO A 148 21.24 16.45 1.20
C PRO A 148 21.21 14.94 1.38
N MET A 149 21.69 14.21 0.38
CA MET A 149 21.81 12.75 0.45
C MET A 149 23.27 12.34 0.64
N PRO A 150 23.53 11.29 1.42
CA PRO A 150 24.88 10.73 1.51
C PRO A 150 25.41 10.38 0.12
N PRO A 151 26.71 10.51 -0.14
CA PRO A 151 27.30 10.17 -1.43
C PRO A 151 27.03 8.70 -1.78
N ASP A 152 26.92 8.44 -3.07
CA ASP A 152 26.77 7.07 -3.55
C ASP A 152 28.09 6.33 -3.37
N ARG A 153 28.04 5.13 -2.80
CA ARG A 153 29.25 4.31 -2.64
C ARG A 153 29.64 3.68 -3.97
N PRO A 154 30.96 3.50 -4.21
CA PRO A 154 31.43 2.74 -5.34
C PRO A 154 30.79 1.34 -5.34
N ARG A 155 30.33 0.92 -6.50
CA ARG A 155 29.74 -0.39 -6.70
C ARG A 155 30.83 -1.44 -6.52
N GLY A 156 30.66 -2.37 -5.59
CA GLY A 156 31.47 -3.59 -5.57
C GLY A 156 31.14 -4.46 -6.78
N ASP A 157 32.04 -5.36 -7.17
CA ASP A 157 31.94 -6.25 -8.36
C ASP A 157 30.79 -7.28 -8.32
N ALA A 158 29.90 -7.21 -7.32
CA ALA A 158 28.77 -8.10 -7.22
C ALA A 158 27.71 -7.80 -8.31
N ALA A 159 27.48 -8.76 -9.19
CA ALA A 159 26.44 -8.67 -10.21
C ALA A 159 25.06 -8.46 -9.57
N PRO A 160 24.23 -7.55 -10.09
CA PRO A 160 22.90 -7.32 -9.57
C PRO A 160 22.07 -8.61 -9.65
N PRO A 161 21.21 -8.91 -8.63
CA PRO A 161 20.37 -10.08 -8.65
C PRO A 161 19.50 -10.09 -9.90
N ARG A 162 19.46 -11.23 -10.59
CA ARG A 162 18.64 -11.37 -11.81
C ARG A 162 17.18 -11.51 -11.38
N LEU A 163 16.31 -10.66 -11.90
CA LEU A 163 14.86 -10.70 -11.64
C LEU A 163 14.26 -12.10 -11.87
N ARG A 164 14.78 -12.84 -12.85
CA ARG A 164 14.31 -14.18 -13.19
C ARG A 164 14.46 -15.19 -12.04
N ASP A 165 15.44 -15.04 -11.16
CA ASP A 165 15.67 -15.96 -10.05
C ASP A 165 14.63 -15.80 -8.93
N SER A 166 13.90 -14.70 -8.95
CA SER A 166 12.86 -14.37 -7.97
C SER A 166 11.44 -14.81 -8.38
N TRP A 167 11.24 -15.28 -9.63
CA TRP A 167 9.94 -15.73 -10.16
C TRP A 167 9.69 -17.22 -9.89
N ARG A 168 9.80 -17.64 -8.62
CA ARG A 168 9.56 -19.04 -8.23
C ARG A 168 8.15 -19.19 -7.65
N ARG A 169 7.54 -20.37 -7.79
CA ARG A 169 6.22 -20.66 -7.20
C ARG A 169 6.18 -20.42 -5.70
N THR A 170 7.29 -20.61 -5.00
CA THR A 170 7.46 -20.35 -3.58
C THR A 170 7.33 -18.86 -3.20
N ILE A 171 7.45 -17.94 -4.17
CA ILE A 171 7.30 -16.49 -3.99
C ILE A 171 5.96 -16.01 -4.57
N LEU A 172 5.56 -16.58 -5.72
CA LEU A 172 4.32 -16.17 -6.39
C LEU A 172 3.07 -16.48 -5.57
N LEU A 173 3.00 -17.66 -4.92
CA LEU A 173 1.82 -18.02 -4.13
C LEU A 173 1.62 -17.12 -2.90
N PRO A 174 2.65 -16.88 -2.04
CA PRO A 174 2.56 -15.84 -1.01
C PRO A 174 2.23 -14.46 -1.58
N GLY A 175 2.76 -14.13 -2.78
CA GLY A 175 2.45 -12.90 -3.50
C GLY A 175 0.98 -12.78 -3.89
N VAL A 176 0.33 -13.85 -4.35
CA VAL A 176 -1.11 -13.87 -4.65
C VAL A 176 -1.94 -13.66 -3.38
N VAL A 177 -1.59 -14.32 -2.27
CA VAL A 177 -2.24 -14.11 -0.97
C VAL A 177 -2.12 -12.64 -0.54
N ALA A 178 -0.93 -12.04 -0.69
CA ALA A 178 -0.69 -10.64 -0.39
C ALA A 178 -1.48 -9.71 -1.33
N MET A 179 -1.53 -10.02 -2.62
CA MET A 179 -2.26 -9.25 -3.64
C MET A 179 -3.75 -9.17 -3.32
N ILE A 180 -4.39 -10.32 -3.10
CA ILE A 180 -5.83 -10.37 -2.79
C ILE A 180 -6.11 -9.80 -1.41
N GLY A 181 -5.30 -10.17 -0.39
CA GLY A 181 -5.44 -9.63 0.96
C GLY A 181 -5.35 -8.10 0.99
N TRP A 182 -4.41 -7.51 0.23
CA TRP A 182 -4.26 -6.05 0.16
C TRP A 182 -5.34 -5.38 -0.68
N ALA A 183 -5.79 -5.99 -1.77
CA ALA A 183 -6.93 -5.50 -2.54
C ALA A 183 -8.18 -5.38 -1.66
N CYS A 184 -8.47 -6.45 -0.91
CA CYS A 184 -9.69 -6.56 -0.11
C CYS A 184 -9.60 -5.91 1.29
N LEU A 185 -8.43 -5.61 1.82
CA LEU A 185 -8.29 -4.92 3.11
C LEU A 185 -7.89 -3.45 2.88
N SER A 186 -6.61 -3.17 2.70
CA SER A 186 -6.11 -1.79 2.57
C SER A 186 -6.67 -1.07 1.33
N GLY A 187 -6.85 -1.78 0.21
CA GLY A 187 -7.42 -1.25 -1.03
C GLY A 187 -8.86 -0.78 -0.91
N MET A 188 -9.59 -1.23 0.11
CA MET A 188 -10.99 -0.86 0.33
C MET A 188 -11.21 0.52 0.96
N SER A 189 -10.14 1.23 1.32
CA SER A 189 -10.24 2.53 2.02
C SER A 189 -11.13 3.56 1.30
N PHE A 190 -11.09 3.58 -0.04
CA PHE A 190 -11.96 4.45 -0.85
C PHE A 190 -13.44 4.05 -0.76
N LEU A 191 -13.72 2.74 -0.73
CA LEU A 191 -15.09 2.22 -0.63
C LEU A 191 -15.69 2.48 0.76
N VAL A 192 -14.87 2.33 1.81
CA VAL A 192 -15.25 2.73 3.18
C VAL A 192 -15.53 4.22 3.23
N ALA A 193 -14.73 5.08 2.54
CA ALA A 193 -15.00 6.52 2.46
C ALA A 193 -16.36 6.81 1.82
N PHE A 194 -16.73 6.11 0.73
CA PHE A 194 -18.06 6.24 0.12
C PHE A 194 -19.16 5.80 1.10
N ARG A 195 -19.00 4.64 1.76
CA ARG A 195 -19.96 4.15 2.75
C ARG A 195 -20.20 5.13 3.89
N LEU A 196 -19.12 5.77 4.38
CA LEU A 196 -19.19 6.75 5.47
C LEU A 196 -19.90 8.04 5.02
N GLU A 197 -19.80 8.42 3.76
CA GLU A 197 -20.56 9.53 3.19
C GLU A 197 -22.01 9.15 2.93
N ASP A 198 -22.24 8.08 2.16
CA ASP A 198 -23.57 7.70 1.65
C ASP A 198 -24.53 7.29 2.79
N ALA A 199 -24.03 6.54 3.78
CA ALA A 199 -24.88 6.00 4.85
C ALA A 199 -24.96 6.89 6.09
N PHE A 200 -23.92 7.72 6.36
CA PHE A 200 -23.81 8.49 7.60
C PHE A 200 -23.61 9.99 7.38
N GLY A 201 -23.47 10.47 6.14
CA GLY A 201 -23.33 11.90 5.81
C GLY A 201 -22.08 12.55 6.42
N LEU A 202 -21.01 11.78 6.68
CA LEU A 202 -19.82 12.30 7.32
C LEU A 202 -19.04 13.26 6.42
N SER A 203 -18.56 14.38 6.99
CA SER A 203 -17.63 15.27 6.31
C SER A 203 -16.32 14.57 5.94
N SER A 204 -15.58 15.13 4.98
CA SER A 204 -14.32 14.53 4.52
C SER A 204 -13.27 14.40 5.62
N GLY A 205 -13.20 15.33 6.57
CA GLY A 205 -12.32 15.25 7.72
C GLY A 205 -12.67 14.10 8.66
N LEU A 206 -13.97 13.94 8.99
CA LEU A 206 -14.44 12.83 9.83
C LEU A 206 -14.24 11.47 9.14
N ARG A 207 -14.45 11.39 7.81
CA ARG A 207 -14.11 10.19 7.05
C ARG A 207 -12.62 9.88 7.11
N GLY A 208 -11.77 10.90 6.95
CA GLY A 208 -10.31 10.77 7.10
C GLY A 208 -9.92 10.26 8.48
N LEU A 209 -10.57 10.76 9.54
CA LEU A 209 -10.34 10.30 10.92
C LEU A 209 -10.69 8.81 11.09
N VAL A 210 -11.87 8.40 10.64
CA VAL A 210 -12.28 6.97 10.70
C VAL A 210 -11.32 6.09 9.90
N LEU A 211 -10.94 6.53 8.69
CA LEU A 211 -10.03 5.77 7.84
C LEU A 211 -8.64 5.61 8.45
N THR A 212 -8.17 6.59 9.22
CA THR A 212 -6.91 6.53 9.97
C THR A 212 -6.90 5.39 10.99
N GLY A 213 -8.07 4.97 11.49
CA GLY A 213 -8.23 3.86 12.42
C GLY A 213 -7.60 2.55 11.95
N PHE A 214 -7.67 2.24 10.65
CA PHE A 214 -7.01 1.07 10.05
C PHE A 214 -5.49 1.08 10.26
N GLY A 215 -4.85 2.21 9.99
CA GLY A 215 -3.41 2.36 10.13
C GLY A 215 -2.97 2.35 11.60
N ILE A 216 -3.71 3.05 12.47
CA ILE A 216 -3.44 3.09 13.92
C ILE A 216 -3.55 1.69 14.52
N ALA A 217 -4.65 0.98 14.27
CA ALA A 217 -4.84 -0.37 14.77
C ALA A 217 -3.76 -1.32 14.26
N GLY A 218 -3.44 -1.25 12.95
CA GLY A 218 -2.35 -2.03 12.35
C GLY A 218 -1.01 -1.76 13.02
N PHE A 219 -0.68 -0.49 13.26
CA PHE A 219 0.58 -0.10 13.90
C PHE A 219 0.66 -0.59 15.37
N LEU A 220 -0.37 -0.30 16.17
CA LEU A 220 -0.41 -0.68 17.58
C LEU A 220 -0.40 -2.20 17.78
N THR A 221 -0.98 -2.95 16.85
CA THR A 221 -1.08 -4.40 16.93
C THR A 221 0.03 -5.15 16.18
N ALA A 222 0.96 -4.45 15.54
CA ALA A 222 2.05 -5.08 14.78
C ALA A 222 2.89 -6.05 15.63
N GLY A 223 3.23 -5.67 16.88
CA GLY A 223 3.94 -6.53 17.81
C GLY A 223 3.11 -7.74 18.27
N LEU A 224 1.80 -7.60 18.39
CA LEU A 224 0.87 -8.71 18.68
C LEU A 224 0.78 -9.66 17.49
N ALA A 225 0.64 -9.13 16.27
CA ALA A 225 0.63 -9.92 15.05
C ALA A 225 1.92 -10.75 14.89
N GLY A 226 3.08 -10.16 15.21
CA GLY A 226 4.36 -10.85 15.24
C GLY A 226 4.35 -12.02 16.22
N ARG A 227 3.96 -11.79 17.48
CA ARG A 227 3.89 -12.86 18.51
C ARG A 227 2.91 -13.97 18.14
N ILE A 228 1.77 -13.65 17.52
CA ILE A 228 0.80 -14.63 17.02
C ILE A 228 1.45 -15.47 15.91
N ALA A 229 2.14 -14.81 14.97
CA ALA A 229 2.81 -15.49 13.88
C ALA A 229 3.97 -16.38 14.34
N ASP A 230 4.74 -15.94 15.34
CA ASP A 230 5.81 -16.74 15.96
C ASP A 230 5.26 -17.98 16.69
N ARG A 231 4.14 -17.82 17.40
CA ARG A 231 3.54 -18.89 18.21
C ARG A 231 2.76 -19.91 17.39
N PHE A 232 1.96 -19.46 16.43
CA PHE A 232 1.02 -20.28 15.68
C PHE A 232 1.45 -20.55 14.23
N GLY A 233 2.54 -19.89 13.80
CA GLY A 233 3.07 -20.02 12.44
C GLY A 233 2.38 -19.14 11.41
N ALA A 234 3.06 -18.93 10.29
CA ALA A 234 2.62 -18.04 9.20
C ALA A 234 1.26 -18.45 8.61
N ARG A 235 1.04 -19.76 8.42
CA ARG A 235 -0.20 -20.27 7.84
C ARG A 235 -1.43 -19.87 8.64
N LEU A 236 -1.44 -20.21 9.94
CA LEU A 236 -2.62 -19.97 10.79
C LEU A 236 -2.86 -18.49 10.97
N SER A 237 -1.80 -17.69 11.11
CA SER A 237 -1.88 -16.22 11.22
C SER A 237 -2.47 -15.58 9.97
N ALA A 238 -2.03 -16.01 8.77
CA ALA A 238 -2.60 -15.53 7.52
C ALA A 238 -4.08 -15.92 7.37
N THR A 239 -4.41 -17.19 7.63
CA THR A 239 -5.81 -17.67 7.56
C THR A 239 -6.70 -16.90 8.51
N ALA A 240 -6.29 -16.73 9.77
CA ALA A 240 -7.05 -15.96 10.76
C ALA A 240 -7.23 -14.49 10.32
N GLY A 241 -6.16 -13.86 9.81
CA GLY A 241 -6.23 -12.49 9.29
C GLY A 241 -7.19 -12.35 8.10
N LEU A 242 -7.19 -13.29 7.15
CA LEU A 242 -8.10 -13.27 5.99
C LEU A 242 -9.57 -13.48 6.42
N LEU A 243 -9.84 -14.49 7.27
CA LEU A 243 -11.21 -14.80 7.71
C LEU A 243 -11.77 -13.71 8.62
N ALA A 244 -10.99 -13.21 9.59
CA ALA A 244 -11.43 -12.11 10.44
C ALA A 244 -11.61 -10.82 9.62
N GLY A 245 -10.74 -10.56 8.65
CA GLY A 245 -10.89 -9.44 7.71
C GLY A 245 -12.16 -9.54 6.85
N SER A 246 -12.51 -10.75 6.41
CA SER A 246 -13.78 -11.01 5.72
C SER A 246 -14.99 -10.65 6.59
N LEU A 247 -15.00 -11.05 7.85
CA LEU A 247 -16.06 -10.70 8.80
C LEU A 247 -16.13 -9.17 9.03
N CYS A 248 -14.99 -8.48 9.13
CA CYS A 248 -14.96 -7.02 9.25
C CYS A 248 -15.60 -6.34 8.03
N LEU A 249 -15.27 -6.77 6.82
CA LEU A 249 -15.85 -6.22 5.59
C LEU A 249 -17.34 -6.50 5.49
N ALA A 250 -17.76 -7.73 5.80
CA ALA A 250 -19.17 -8.09 5.85
C ALA A 250 -19.93 -7.22 6.87
N ALA A 251 -19.36 -6.97 8.04
CA ALA A 251 -19.96 -6.10 9.04
C ALA A 251 -20.12 -4.65 8.55
N ILE A 252 -19.15 -4.07 7.83
CA ILE A 252 -19.27 -2.73 7.24
C ILE A 252 -20.40 -2.66 6.21
N GLY A 253 -20.59 -3.72 5.41
CA GLY A 253 -21.64 -3.78 4.40
C GLY A 253 -23.03 -3.98 4.99
N LEU A 254 -23.15 -4.88 5.99
CA LEU A 254 -24.44 -5.33 6.54
C LEU A 254 -25.02 -4.34 7.56
N PHE A 255 -24.18 -3.77 8.43
CA PHE A 255 -24.71 -2.97 9.56
C PHE A 255 -24.74 -1.48 9.21
N GLY A 256 -25.89 -0.85 9.38
CA GLY A 256 -26.11 0.60 9.24
C GLY A 256 -25.70 1.39 10.50
N SER A 257 -24.58 1.02 11.14
CA SER A 257 -24.10 1.62 12.39
C SER A 257 -22.68 2.16 12.23
N LEU A 258 -22.50 3.47 12.45
CA LEU A 258 -21.19 4.13 12.37
C LEU A 258 -20.16 3.52 13.33
N PRO A 259 -20.47 3.28 14.62
CA PRO A 259 -19.50 2.63 15.53
C PRO A 259 -19.05 1.25 15.02
N VAL A 260 -19.98 0.45 14.46
CA VAL A 260 -19.66 -0.87 13.90
C VAL A 260 -18.75 -0.72 12.68
N ALA A 261 -19.05 0.19 11.76
CA ALA A 261 -18.25 0.44 10.58
C ALA A 261 -16.83 0.90 10.95
N ALA A 262 -16.71 1.85 11.90
CA ALA A 262 -15.42 2.38 12.35
C ALA A 262 -14.59 1.30 13.10
N ALA A 263 -15.21 0.55 14.00
CA ALA A 263 -14.54 -0.52 14.74
C ALA A 263 -14.10 -1.66 13.81
N SER A 264 -14.96 -2.07 12.87
CA SER A 264 -14.65 -3.11 11.88
C SER A 264 -13.52 -2.68 10.96
N TRP A 265 -13.50 -1.41 10.53
CA TRP A 265 -12.42 -0.87 9.72
C TRP A 265 -11.08 -0.84 10.47
N ALA A 266 -11.08 -0.40 11.72
CA ALA A 266 -9.89 -0.43 12.58
C ALA A 266 -9.40 -1.88 12.78
N LEU A 267 -10.30 -2.82 13.07
CA LEU A 267 -9.97 -4.24 13.26
C LEU A 267 -9.43 -4.86 11.96
N ALA A 268 -9.92 -4.45 10.79
CA ALA A 268 -9.37 -4.86 9.50
C ALA A 268 -7.87 -4.47 9.36
N GLY A 269 -7.42 -3.41 10.03
CA GLY A 269 -6.00 -3.05 10.12
C GLY A 269 -5.15 -4.11 10.84
N LEU A 270 -5.62 -4.65 11.97
CA LEU A 270 -4.99 -5.81 12.63
C LEU A 270 -4.97 -7.03 11.70
N CYS A 271 -6.09 -7.31 11.04
CA CYS A 271 -6.19 -8.42 10.10
C CYS A 271 -5.17 -8.31 8.97
N GLY A 272 -5.00 -7.10 8.41
CA GLY A 272 -3.97 -6.79 7.43
C GLY A 272 -2.55 -7.05 7.95
N GLN A 273 -2.26 -6.71 9.20
CA GLN A 273 -0.95 -6.96 9.81
C GLN A 273 -0.68 -8.47 9.99
N LEU A 274 -1.67 -9.26 10.40
CA LEU A 274 -1.51 -10.72 10.48
C LEU A 274 -1.14 -11.34 9.14
N VAL A 275 -1.82 -10.93 8.06
CA VAL A 275 -1.51 -11.38 6.69
C VAL A 275 -0.11 -10.92 6.28
N MET A 276 0.25 -9.65 6.54
CA MET A 276 1.54 -9.05 6.17
C MET A 276 2.71 -9.77 6.84
N VAL A 277 2.63 -9.95 8.17
CA VAL A 277 3.68 -10.63 8.94
C VAL A 277 3.85 -12.06 8.44
N ALA A 278 2.76 -12.79 8.24
CA ALA A 278 2.78 -14.17 7.78
C ALA A 278 3.42 -14.33 6.39
N VAL A 279 3.05 -13.46 5.45
CA VAL A 279 3.64 -13.45 4.09
C VAL A 279 5.13 -13.13 4.16
N ASN A 280 5.53 -12.09 4.91
CA ASN A 280 6.93 -11.71 5.05
C ASN A 280 7.76 -12.82 5.70
N MET A 281 7.27 -13.49 6.75
CA MET A 281 7.95 -14.64 7.38
C MET A 281 8.21 -15.76 6.37
N THR A 282 7.22 -16.07 5.54
CA THR A 282 7.33 -17.12 4.52
C THR A 282 8.37 -16.77 3.46
N VAL A 283 8.38 -15.54 2.98
CA VAL A 283 9.34 -15.06 1.96
C VAL A 283 10.76 -15.04 2.53
N LEU A 284 10.94 -14.62 3.78
CA LEU A 284 12.25 -14.57 4.44
C LEU A 284 12.80 -15.97 4.79
N ALA A 285 11.93 -16.93 5.05
CA ALA A 285 12.33 -18.32 5.32
C ALA A 285 12.85 -19.07 4.08
N GLY A 286 12.62 -18.55 2.88
CA GLY A 286 12.97 -19.21 1.60
C GLY A 286 14.45 -19.21 1.22
N GLY A 287 15.38 -18.75 2.06
CA GLY A 287 16.84 -18.81 1.87
C GLY A 287 17.52 -17.46 1.57
N ASP A 288 18.86 -17.41 1.66
CA ASP A 288 19.64 -16.16 1.60
C ASP A 288 19.79 -15.55 0.18
N ARG A 289 19.77 -16.40 -0.84
CA ARG A 289 19.95 -15.93 -2.23
C ARG A 289 18.67 -15.34 -2.79
N GLY A 290 18.63 -14.03 -3.04
CA GLY A 290 17.51 -13.36 -3.72
C GLY A 290 16.39 -12.83 -2.79
N ARG A 291 16.61 -12.75 -1.47
CA ARG A 291 15.62 -12.19 -0.51
C ARG A 291 15.08 -10.82 -0.91
N GLY A 292 15.94 -9.91 -1.35
CA GLY A 292 15.53 -8.56 -1.78
C GLY A 292 14.59 -8.60 -2.98
N GLY A 293 14.89 -9.40 -4.00
CA GLY A 293 14.04 -9.58 -5.17
C GLY A 293 12.70 -10.24 -4.83
N ALA A 294 12.71 -11.23 -3.92
CA ALA A 294 11.48 -11.89 -3.49
C ALA A 294 10.53 -10.93 -2.75
N ILE A 295 11.08 -10.11 -1.84
CA ILE A 295 10.31 -9.08 -1.14
C ILE A 295 9.76 -8.05 -2.13
N SER A 296 10.56 -7.60 -3.10
CA SER A 296 10.14 -6.63 -4.12
C SER A 296 8.97 -7.15 -4.97
N ILE A 297 9.00 -8.43 -5.37
CA ILE A 297 7.89 -9.05 -6.13
C ILE A 297 6.61 -9.09 -5.29
N VAL A 298 6.69 -9.56 -4.06
CA VAL A 298 5.52 -9.64 -3.17
C VAL A 298 4.95 -8.24 -2.88
N GLN A 299 5.82 -7.25 -2.68
CA GLN A 299 5.41 -5.86 -2.51
C GLN A 299 4.74 -5.31 -3.78
N ALA A 300 5.30 -5.57 -4.96
CA ALA A 300 4.69 -5.15 -6.22
C ALA A 300 3.31 -5.80 -6.42
N MET A 301 3.19 -7.12 -6.19
CA MET A 301 1.90 -7.83 -6.27
C MET A 301 0.87 -7.24 -5.29
N ARG A 302 1.28 -6.88 -4.09
CA ARG A 302 0.44 -6.21 -3.10
C ARG A 302 -0.13 -4.88 -3.61
N PHE A 303 0.72 -4.05 -4.23
CA PHE A 303 0.29 -2.78 -4.81
C PHE A 303 -0.55 -2.95 -6.08
N VAL A 304 -0.31 -3.99 -6.88
CA VAL A 304 -1.20 -4.37 -7.99
C VAL A 304 -2.60 -4.70 -7.46
N GLY A 305 -2.70 -5.46 -6.36
CA GLY A 305 -3.97 -5.73 -5.70
C GLY A 305 -4.69 -4.46 -5.26
N MET A 306 -3.99 -3.55 -4.58
CA MET A 306 -4.54 -2.25 -4.19
C MET A 306 -5.00 -1.42 -5.41
N ALA A 307 -4.23 -1.45 -6.51
CA ALA A 307 -4.58 -0.74 -7.74
C ALA A 307 -5.83 -1.29 -8.41
N ALA A 308 -6.05 -2.60 -8.33
CA ALA A 308 -7.22 -3.25 -8.91
C ALA A 308 -8.50 -2.99 -8.11
N ALA A 309 -8.40 -2.73 -6.80
CA ALA A 309 -9.54 -2.60 -5.91
C ALA A 309 -10.58 -1.57 -6.37
N PRO A 310 -10.25 -0.32 -6.76
CA PRO A 310 -11.23 0.64 -7.27
C PRO A 310 -11.95 0.16 -8.54
N ALA A 311 -11.21 -0.44 -9.47
CA ALA A 311 -11.76 -0.92 -10.73
C ALA A 311 -12.74 -2.09 -10.53
N VAL A 312 -12.46 -2.96 -9.55
CA VAL A 312 -13.25 -4.18 -9.31
C VAL A 312 -14.45 -3.90 -8.41
N PHE A 313 -14.30 -3.08 -7.35
CA PHE A 313 -15.28 -3.01 -6.27
C PHE A 313 -16.18 -1.78 -6.29
N THR A 314 -15.83 -0.71 -7.04
CA THR A 314 -16.64 0.53 -7.03
C THR A 314 -17.98 0.33 -7.74
N ALA A 315 -18.01 -0.30 -8.91
CA ALA A 315 -19.24 -0.52 -9.66
C ALA A 315 -20.24 -1.44 -8.91
N PRO A 316 -19.85 -2.59 -8.33
CA PRO A 316 -20.71 -3.38 -7.46
C PRO A 316 -21.25 -2.60 -6.25
N TYR A 317 -20.44 -1.74 -5.62
CA TYR A 317 -20.87 -0.94 -4.48
C TYR A 317 -21.99 0.03 -4.83
N HIS A 318 -21.93 0.68 -5.99
CA HIS A 318 -22.98 1.61 -6.42
C HIS A 318 -24.26 0.92 -6.88
N GLN A 319 -24.24 -0.40 -7.12
CA GLN A 319 -25.44 -1.20 -7.30
C GLN A 319 -26.07 -1.57 -5.96
N ASP A 320 -25.26 -2.07 -5.04
CA ASP A 320 -25.63 -2.40 -3.68
C ASP A 320 -24.38 -2.42 -2.76
N ALA A 321 -24.46 -1.75 -1.62
CA ALA A 321 -23.39 -1.76 -0.63
C ALA A 321 -23.03 -3.18 -0.17
N LEU A 322 -23.99 -4.08 -0.10
CA LEU A 322 -23.75 -5.49 0.24
C LEU A 322 -22.89 -6.18 -0.82
N LEU A 323 -23.07 -5.90 -2.10
CA LEU A 323 -22.21 -6.43 -3.17
C LEU A 323 -20.82 -5.83 -3.08
N GLY A 324 -20.71 -4.52 -2.84
CA GLY A 324 -19.43 -3.82 -2.73
C GLY A 324 -18.51 -4.36 -1.63
N PHE A 325 -19.07 -4.75 -0.47
CA PHE A 325 -18.32 -5.33 0.64
C PHE A 325 -18.36 -6.86 0.67
N GLY A 326 -19.42 -7.48 0.16
CA GLY A 326 -19.59 -8.92 0.12
C GLY A 326 -18.64 -9.62 -0.85
N ILE A 327 -18.42 -9.06 -2.03
CA ILE A 327 -17.47 -9.62 -3.02
C ILE A 327 -16.06 -9.70 -2.43
N PRO A 328 -15.44 -8.60 -1.91
CA PRO A 328 -14.11 -8.69 -1.31
C PRO A 328 -14.09 -9.58 -0.05
N ALA A 329 -15.17 -9.63 0.74
CA ALA A 329 -15.28 -10.56 1.86
C ALA A 329 -15.22 -12.02 1.38
N ALA A 330 -15.97 -12.37 0.34
CA ALA A 330 -15.96 -13.71 -0.26
C ALA A 330 -14.60 -14.06 -0.87
N LEU A 331 -13.91 -13.09 -1.51
CA LEU A 331 -12.57 -13.31 -2.04
C LEU A 331 -11.53 -13.60 -0.95
N LEU A 332 -11.63 -12.96 0.22
CA LEU A 332 -10.76 -13.27 1.37
C LEU A 332 -10.98 -14.71 1.85
N VAL A 333 -12.23 -15.17 1.93
CA VAL A 333 -12.57 -16.57 2.26
C VAL A 333 -12.02 -17.52 1.20
N ALA A 334 -12.22 -17.20 -0.08
CA ALA A 334 -11.79 -18.04 -1.20
C ALA A 334 -10.26 -18.20 -1.28
N VAL A 335 -9.50 -17.17 -0.89
CA VAL A 335 -8.03 -17.24 -0.89
C VAL A 335 -7.46 -17.86 0.39
N ALA A 336 -8.23 -17.97 1.47
CA ALA A 336 -7.76 -18.52 2.75
C ALA A 336 -7.15 -19.94 2.61
N PRO A 337 -7.68 -20.90 1.81
CA PRO A 337 -7.03 -22.18 1.60
C PRO A 337 -5.62 -22.10 0.98
N ALA A 338 -5.32 -21.06 0.19
CA ALA A 338 -4.00 -20.88 -0.42
C ALA A 338 -2.91 -20.61 0.61
N THR A 339 -3.28 -20.22 1.85
CA THR A 339 -2.33 -20.03 2.96
C THR A 339 -1.65 -21.33 3.39
N VAL A 340 -2.15 -22.51 2.99
CA VAL A 340 -1.52 -23.82 3.22
C VAL A 340 -0.08 -23.83 2.70
N VAL A 341 0.20 -23.06 1.65
CA VAL A 341 1.53 -22.94 1.05
C VAL A 341 2.50 -22.16 1.95
N LEU A 342 1.97 -21.24 2.80
CA LEU A 342 2.77 -20.38 3.67
C LEU A 342 3.48 -21.14 4.82
N GLY A 343 3.21 -22.40 5.04
CA GLY A 343 3.82 -23.19 6.14
C GLY A 343 4.72 -24.34 5.66
N ARG A 344 4.87 -24.53 4.36
CA ARG A 344 5.69 -25.65 3.85
C ARG A 344 7.15 -25.25 3.85
N LYS A 345 8.00 -26.04 4.55
CA LYS A 345 9.46 -25.99 4.35
C LYS A 345 9.74 -26.25 2.86
N PRO A 346 10.66 -25.50 2.22
CA PRO A 346 11.08 -25.85 0.86
C PRO A 346 11.53 -27.31 0.85
N PRO A 347 11.22 -28.10 -0.19
CA PRO A 347 11.81 -29.42 -0.37
C PRO A 347 13.32 -29.24 -0.40
N GLY A 348 14.02 -29.99 0.45
CA GLY A 348 15.47 -29.99 0.61
C GLY A 348 16.21 -30.40 -0.67
#